data_6beab2f14ebda1cf64de53b31529a84f
#
_entry.id   6beab2f14ebda1cf64de53b31529a84f
#
_cell.length_a   1.000
_cell.length_b   1.000
_cell.length_c   1.000
_cell.angle_alpha   90.00
_cell.angle_beta   90.00
_cell.angle_gamma   90.00
#
_symmetry.space_group_name_H-M   'P 1'
#
loop_
_entity.id
_entity.type
_entity.pdbx_description
1 polymer ?
#
loop_
_entity_poly.entity_id
_entity_poly.type
_entity_poly.pdbx_seq_one_letter_code
_entity_poly.pdbx_strand_id
1 'polypeptide(L)'
;GVIAIPLSMALAIASGVPPQHGLYTAIVAGIVIALTGGSRFNISGPTAAFVVILYPVTQQFGLSGLLMATLLSGIILVIMALSRLGRLIEYIPLPVTLGFTCGIGITIGTLQIKDFLGLDIAQMPPHYIEKVQAILTALPTINWADTAVGVVTLFLLTQWHKLRLPLPGHLPAVIIGTLMALALGQFGFSVETIG
;
A
#
# COMPACT_ATOMS: atom_id res chain seq x y z
N GLY A 1 13.78 7.56 -3.36
CA GLY A 1 14.15 6.17 -3.67
C GLY A 1 14.03 5.27 -2.44
N VAL A 2 14.69 5.60 -1.33
CA VAL A 2 14.77 4.72 -0.13
C VAL A 2 13.38 4.40 0.46
N ILE A 3 12.47 5.36 0.47
CA ILE A 3 11.09 5.15 0.98
C ILE A 3 10.25 4.29 0.02
N ALA A 4 10.56 4.31 -1.27
CA ALA A 4 9.83 3.53 -2.26
C ALA A 4 10.04 2.02 -2.11
N ILE A 5 11.18 1.59 -1.56
CA ILE A 5 11.52 0.17 -1.38
C ILE A 5 10.51 -0.51 -0.41
N PRO A 6 10.42 -0.12 0.87
CA PRO A 6 9.48 -0.74 1.79
C PRO A 6 8.02 -0.53 1.37
N LEU A 7 7.68 0.62 0.77
CA LEU A 7 6.33 0.88 0.28
C LEU A 7 5.95 -0.10 -0.84
N SER A 8 6.83 -0.34 -1.80
CA SER A 8 6.57 -1.26 -2.92
C SER A 8 6.42 -2.70 -2.44
N MET A 9 7.24 -3.11 -1.46
CA MET A 9 7.15 -4.43 -0.84
C MET A 9 5.83 -4.60 -0.08
N ALA A 10 5.45 -3.62 0.74
CA ALA A 10 4.21 -3.64 1.50
C ALA A 10 2.98 -3.71 0.58
N LEU A 11 2.97 -2.95 -0.52
CA LEU A 11 1.87 -2.99 -1.48
C LEU A 11 1.79 -4.30 -2.28
N ALA A 12 2.92 -4.95 -2.54
CA ALA A 12 2.95 -6.28 -3.13
C ALA A 12 2.29 -7.31 -2.19
N ILE A 13 2.68 -7.33 -0.91
CA ILE A 13 2.09 -8.20 0.11
C ILE A 13 0.60 -7.92 0.27
N ALA A 14 0.20 -6.66 0.38
CA ALA A 14 -1.20 -6.26 0.46
C ALA A 14 -2.01 -6.68 -0.78
N SER A 15 -1.36 -6.83 -1.95
CA SER A 15 -1.96 -7.35 -3.18
C SER A 15 -1.95 -8.88 -3.27
N GLY A 16 -1.43 -9.57 -2.25
CA GLY A 16 -1.38 -11.04 -2.19
C GLY A 16 -0.23 -11.67 -3.00
N VAL A 17 0.85 -10.91 -3.26
CA VAL A 17 2.03 -11.42 -3.99
C VAL A 17 3.31 -11.24 -3.17
N PRO A 18 4.36 -12.06 -3.41
CA PRO A 18 5.63 -11.93 -2.72
C PRO A 18 6.25 -10.52 -2.87
N PRO A 19 6.94 -10.00 -1.83
CA PRO A 19 7.44 -8.63 -1.78
C PRO A 19 8.41 -8.27 -2.90
N GLN A 20 9.19 -9.23 -3.41
CA GLN A 20 10.11 -9.01 -4.52
C GLN A 20 9.43 -8.52 -5.80
N HIS A 21 8.19 -8.93 -6.06
CA HIS A 21 7.44 -8.48 -7.23
C HIS A 21 7.12 -6.98 -7.18
N GLY A 22 6.93 -6.43 -5.96
CA GLY A 22 6.78 -4.98 -5.76
C GLY A 22 8.04 -4.22 -6.17
N LEU A 23 9.21 -4.75 -5.81
CA LEU A 23 10.50 -4.14 -6.19
C LEU A 23 10.72 -4.19 -7.71
N TYR A 24 10.50 -5.35 -8.34
CA TYR A 24 10.62 -5.49 -9.79
C TYR A 24 9.70 -4.51 -10.53
N THR A 25 8.45 -4.41 -10.08
CA THR A 25 7.48 -3.48 -10.66
C THR A 25 7.92 -2.04 -10.47
N ALA A 26 8.39 -1.65 -9.28
CA ALA A 26 8.84 -0.29 -9.01
C ALA A 26 10.04 0.11 -9.87
N ILE A 27 11.01 -0.80 -10.05
CA ILE A 27 12.21 -0.56 -10.87
C ILE A 27 11.83 -0.44 -12.35
N VAL A 28 11.15 -1.47 -12.89
CA VAL A 28 10.83 -1.51 -14.33
C VAL A 28 9.86 -0.40 -14.71
N ALA A 29 8.75 -0.25 -13.97
CA ALA A 29 7.77 0.79 -14.24
C ALA A 29 8.37 2.19 -14.05
N GLY A 30 9.20 2.40 -13.02
CA GLY A 30 9.89 3.67 -12.78
C GLY A 30 10.78 4.08 -13.95
N ILE A 31 11.57 3.15 -14.49
CA ILE A 31 12.44 3.40 -15.66
C ILE A 31 11.60 3.67 -16.91
N VAL A 32 10.63 2.80 -17.20
CA VAL A 32 9.78 2.95 -18.41
C VAL A 32 9.04 4.28 -18.38
N ILE A 33 8.41 4.64 -17.26
CA ILE A 33 7.65 5.88 -17.15
C ILE A 33 8.56 7.11 -17.19
N ALA A 34 9.77 7.03 -16.62
CA ALA A 34 10.74 8.13 -16.71
C ALA A 34 11.19 8.38 -18.16
N LEU A 35 11.30 7.34 -18.99
CA LEU A 35 11.72 7.44 -20.39
C LEU A 35 10.57 7.83 -21.33
N THR A 36 9.36 7.36 -21.05
CA THR A 36 8.19 7.53 -21.95
C THR A 36 7.20 8.59 -21.46
N GLY A 37 7.32 9.02 -20.21
CA GLY A 37 6.38 9.96 -19.60
C GLY A 37 6.44 11.36 -20.19
N GLY A 38 5.29 12.01 -20.33
CA GLY A 38 5.16 13.37 -20.84
C GLY A 38 5.44 14.49 -19.83
N SER A 39 5.62 14.17 -18.55
CA SER A 39 5.83 15.16 -17.48
C SER A 39 7.24 15.04 -16.88
N ARG A 40 7.91 16.17 -16.72
CA ARG A 40 9.24 16.25 -16.09
C ARG A 40 9.19 16.25 -14.56
N PHE A 41 8.03 16.44 -13.98
CA PHE A 41 7.84 16.63 -12.53
C PHE A 41 7.07 15.48 -11.88
N ASN A 42 6.60 14.50 -12.64
CA ASN A 42 5.79 13.42 -12.13
C ASN A 42 6.63 12.17 -11.91
N ILE A 43 6.64 11.67 -10.67
CA ILE A 43 7.25 10.38 -10.33
C ILE A 43 6.11 9.39 -10.18
N SER A 44 6.09 8.38 -11.04
CA SER A 44 5.11 7.31 -10.96
C SER A 44 5.59 6.20 -10.04
N GLY A 45 4.69 5.63 -9.29
CA GLY A 45 4.99 4.57 -8.33
C GLY A 45 3.76 3.72 -8.01
N PRO A 46 3.93 2.68 -7.21
CA PRO A 46 2.83 1.84 -6.79
C PRO A 46 1.82 2.65 -5.97
N THR A 47 0.53 2.32 -6.13
CA THR A 47 -0.55 2.98 -5.38
C THR A 47 -1.38 1.97 -4.61
N ALA A 48 -1.67 2.27 -3.36
CA ALA A 48 -2.53 1.46 -2.50
C ALA A 48 -4.00 1.40 -3.00
N ALA A 49 -4.42 2.35 -3.83
CA ALA A 49 -5.77 2.38 -4.39
C ALA A 49 -6.12 1.11 -5.18
N PHE A 50 -5.16 0.53 -5.89
CA PHE A 50 -5.37 -0.68 -6.68
C PHE A 50 -5.33 -1.97 -5.87
N VAL A 51 -4.79 -1.97 -4.66
CA VAL A 51 -4.73 -3.16 -3.79
C VAL A 51 -6.11 -3.79 -3.61
N VAL A 52 -7.15 -2.95 -3.44
CA VAL A 52 -8.54 -3.41 -3.27
C VAL A 52 -9.05 -4.21 -4.46
N ILE A 53 -8.56 -3.91 -5.67
CA ILE A 53 -8.94 -4.57 -6.91
C ILE A 53 -8.01 -5.77 -7.19
N LEU A 54 -6.72 -5.61 -6.93
CA LEU A 54 -5.71 -6.63 -7.25
C LEU A 54 -5.75 -7.82 -6.31
N TYR A 55 -6.00 -7.59 -5.01
CA TYR A 55 -6.05 -8.66 -4.02
C TYR A 55 -7.07 -9.77 -4.35
N PRO A 56 -8.35 -9.48 -4.68
CA PRO A 56 -9.30 -10.50 -5.11
C PRO A 56 -8.87 -11.26 -6.37
N VAL A 57 -8.25 -10.56 -7.33
CA VAL A 57 -7.74 -11.19 -8.56
C VAL A 57 -6.63 -12.19 -8.22
N THR A 58 -5.71 -11.81 -7.35
CA THR A 58 -4.61 -12.67 -6.92
C THR A 58 -5.12 -13.87 -6.14
N GLN A 59 -6.12 -13.69 -5.27
CA GLN A 59 -6.72 -14.79 -4.50
C GLN A 59 -7.45 -15.81 -5.37
N GLN A 60 -8.11 -15.36 -6.43
CA GLN A 60 -8.89 -16.23 -7.32
C GLN A 60 -8.05 -16.88 -8.41
N PHE A 61 -7.12 -16.16 -9.00
CA PHE A 61 -6.39 -16.57 -10.21
C PHE A 61 -4.87 -16.68 -10.01
N GLY A 62 -4.37 -16.41 -8.78
CA GLY A 62 -2.95 -16.46 -8.48
C GLY A 62 -2.14 -15.36 -9.18
N LEU A 63 -0.81 -15.50 -9.11
CA LEU A 63 0.12 -14.55 -9.73
C LEU A 63 -0.02 -14.52 -11.27
N SER A 64 -0.26 -15.65 -11.91
CA SER A 64 -0.44 -15.74 -13.36
C SER A 64 -1.66 -14.97 -13.84
N GLY A 65 -2.78 -15.04 -13.11
CA GLY A 65 -3.98 -14.28 -13.38
C GLY A 65 -3.76 -12.77 -13.21
N LEU A 66 -3.02 -12.38 -12.17
CA LEU A 66 -2.64 -10.97 -11.95
C LEU A 66 -1.78 -10.43 -13.10
N LEU A 67 -0.80 -11.19 -13.56
CA LEU A 67 0.06 -10.78 -14.69
C LEU A 67 -0.75 -10.63 -15.98
N MET A 68 -1.65 -11.57 -16.26
CA MET A 68 -2.53 -11.49 -17.42
C MET A 68 -3.46 -10.29 -17.36
N ALA A 69 -4.08 -10.04 -16.21
CA ALA A 69 -4.94 -8.87 -15.99
C ALA A 69 -4.18 -7.55 -16.19
N THR A 70 -2.94 -7.49 -15.68
CA THR A 70 -2.06 -6.31 -15.82
C THR A 70 -1.69 -6.08 -17.28
N LEU A 71 -1.34 -7.14 -18.02
CA LEU A 71 -1.01 -7.07 -19.44
C LEU A 71 -2.21 -6.58 -20.26
N LEU A 72 -3.39 -7.16 -20.03
CA LEU A 72 -4.63 -6.75 -20.70
C LEU A 72 -4.98 -5.29 -20.39
N SER A 73 -4.86 -4.88 -19.14
CA SER A 73 -5.06 -3.50 -18.72
C SER A 73 -4.09 -2.55 -19.45
N GLY A 74 -2.81 -2.93 -19.56
CA GLY A 74 -1.81 -2.16 -20.30
C GLY A 74 -2.19 -1.99 -21.78
N ILE A 75 -2.63 -3.07 -22.44
CA ILE A 75 -3.09 -3.02 -23.85
C ILE A 75 -4.29 -2.07 -23.99
N ILE A 76 -5.28 -2.17 -23.11
CA ILE A 76 -6.46 -1.31 -23.11
C ILE A 76 -6.04 0.16 -22.96
N LEU A 77 -5.14 0.46 -22.01
CA LEU A 77 -4.64 1.82 -21.80
C LEU A 77 -3.91 2.38 -23.03
N VAL A 78 -3.13 1.56 -23.73
CA VAL A 78 -2.48 1.97 -24.99
C VAL A 78 -3.52 2.27 -26.07
N ILE A 79 -4.53 1.42 -26.23
CA ILE A 79 -5.63 1.66 -27.19
C ILE A 79 -6.37 2.96 -26.84
N MET A 80 -6.68 3.19 -25.57
CA MET A 80 -7.32 4.43 -25.09
C MET A 80 -6.45 5.66 -25.36
N ALA A 81 -5.14 5.55 -25.19
CA ALA A 81 -4.20 6.63 -25.46
C ALA A 81 -4.16 6.99 -26.96
N LEU A 82 -4.07 5.98 -27.83
CA LEU A 82 -4.09 6.15 -29.30
C LEU A 82 -5.42 6.74 -29.78
N SER A 83 -6.53 6.33 -29.19
CA SER A 83 -7.87 6.85 -29.49
C SER A 83 -8.15 8.23 -28.87
N ARG A 84 -7.18 8.81 -28.14
CA ARG A 84 -7.31 10.09 -27.42
C ARG A 84 -8.45 10.12 -26.40
N LEU A 85 -8.89 8.96 -25.92
CA LEU A 85 -9.97 8.83 -24.94
C LEU A 85 -9.59 9.42 -23.57
N GLY A 86 -8.31 9.67 -23.30
CA GLY A 86 -7.86 10.38 -22.11
C GLY A 86 -8.51 11.77 -21.93
N ARG A 87 -8.98 12.40 -23.01
CA ARG A 87 -9.72 13.67 -22.93
C ARG A 87 -11.08 13.54 -22.25
N LEU A 88 -11.64 12.33 -22.18
CA LEU A 88 -12.90 12.10 -21.48
C LEU A 88 -12.81 12.39 -19.98
N ILE A 89 -11.60 12.38 -19.40
CA ILE A 89 -11.37 12.75 -18.00
C ILE A 89 -11.83 14.18 -17.71
N GLU A 90 -11.74 15.09 -18.68
CA GLU A 90 -12.16 16.49 -18.54
C GLU A 90 -13.68 16.62 -18.31
N TYR A 91 -14.46 15.63 -18.72
CA TYR A 91 -15.92 15.60 -18.55
C TYR A 91 -16.35 14.94 -17.23
N ILE A 92 -15.41 14.38 -16.43
CA ILE A 92 -15.76 13.78 -15.16
C ILE A 92 -16.05 14.88 -14.13
N PRO A 93 -17.28 14.94 -13.57
CA PRO A 93 -17.61 15.92 -12.55
C PRO A 93 -16.73 15.82 -11.32
N LEU A 94 -16.33 16.95 -10.76
CA LEU A 94 -15.51 17.02 -9.54
C LEU A 94 -16.05 16.16 -8.37
N PRO A 95 -17.36 16.10 -8.09
CA PRO A 95 -17.88 15.25 -7.03
C PRO A 95 -17.57 13.76 -7.20
N VAL A 96 -17.52 13.26 -8.46
CA VAL A 96 -17.16 11.86 -8.74
C VAL A 96 -15.71 11.59 -8.38
N THR A 97 -14.80 12.49 -8.76
CA THR A 97 -13.38 12.37 -8.45
C THR A 97 -13.14 12.44 -6.93
N LEU A 98 -13.82 13.37 -6.25
CA LEU A 98 -13.73 13.49 -4.79
C LEU A 98 -14.30 12.26 -4.09
N GLY A 99 -15.47 11.76 -4.52
CA GLY A 99 -16.08 10.54 -3.98
C GLY A 99 -15.18 9.31 -4.14
N PHE A 100 -14.56 9.16 -5.31
CA PHE A 100 -13.59 8.09 -5.58
C PHE A 100 -12.37 8.18 -4.65
N THR A 101 -11.78 9.36 -4.53
CA THR A 101 -10.61 9.59 -3.68
C THR A 101 -10.92 9.36 -2.20
N CYS A 102 -12.06 9.85 -1.72
CA CYS A 102 -12.51 9.63 -0.35
C CYS A 102 -12.79 8.14 -0.09
N GLY A 103 -13.45 7.45 -1.01
CA GLY A 103 -13.71 6.02 -0.89
C GLY A 103 -12.43 5.18 -0.80
N ILE A 104 -11.43 5.51 -1.62
CA ILE A 104 -10.09 4.90 -1.52
C ILE A 104 -9.47 5.17 -0.15
N GLY A 105 -9.49 6.43 0.30
CA GLY A 105 -8.91 6.82 1.59
C GLY A 105 -9.54 6.08 2.77
N ILE A 106 -10.87 5.98 2.79
CA ILE A 106 -11.60 5.22 3.82
C ILE A 106 -11.24 3.73 3.77
N THR A 107 -11.19 3.14 2.59
CA THR A 107 -10.86 1.71 2.43
C THR A 107 -9.44 1.41 2.89
N ILE A 108 -8.47 2.25 2.49
CA ILE A 108 -7.08 2.10 2.93
C ILE A 108 -6.98 2.28 4.45
N GLY A 109 -7.60 3.32 4.99
CA GLY A 109 -7.59 3.56 6.44
C GLY A 109 -8.18 2.39 7.22
N THR A 110 -9.26 1.78 6.73
CA THR A 110 -9.86 0.60 7.35
C THR A 110 -8.91 -0.60 7.34
N LEU A 111 -8.21 -0.85 6.23
CA LEU A 111 -7.24 -1.94 6.15
C LEU A 111 -6.05 -1.73 7.08
N GLN A 112 -5.58 -0.49 7.23
CA GLN A 112 -4.48 -0.16 8.11
C GLN A 112 -4.79 -0.38 9.60
N ILE A 113 -6.07 -0.40 10.01
CA ILE A 113 -6.46 -0.71 11.39
C ILE A 113 -6.03 -2.12 11.77
N LYS A 114 -6.19 -3.10 10.86
CA LYS A 114 -5.73 -4.47 11.07
C LYS A 114 -4.24 -4.52 11.39
N ASP A 115 -3.44 -3.94 10.50
CA ASP A 115 -1.97 -3.99 10.59
C ASP A 115 -1.46 -3.17 11.78
N PHE A 116 -2.07 -2.01 12.06
CA PHE A 116 -1.69 -1.15 13.19
C PHE A 116 -1.95 -1.79 14.55
N LEU A 117 -3.05 -2.55 14.68
CA LEU A 117 -3.42 -3.25 15.91
C LEU A 117 -2.89 -4.68 15.97
N GLY A 118 -2.22 -5.17 14.92
CA GLY A 118 -1.73 -6.55 14.82
C GLY A 118 -2.86 -7.57 15.00
N LEU A 119 -4.01 -7.36 14.30
CA LEU A 119 -5.18 -8.23 14.45
C LEU A 119 -4.99 -9.54 13.69
N ASP A 120 -5.24 -10.65 14.34
CA ASP A 120 -5.20 -11.97 13.72
C ASP A 120 -6.45 -12.20 12.85
N ILE A 121 -6.33 -11.89 11.56
CA ILE A 121 -7.35 -12.13 10.55
C ILE A 121 -6.69 -12.91 9.40
N ALA A 122 -6.91 -14.22 9.38
CA ALA A 122 -6.28 -15.13 8.41
C ALA A 122 -6.57 -14.76 6.94
N GLN A 123 -7.80 -14.35 6.63
CA GLN A 123 -8.18 -13.90 5.30
C GLN A 123 -9.14 -12.71 5.39
N MET A 124 -8.79 -11.63 4.73
CA MET A 124 -9.64 -10.45 4.66
C MET A 124 -10.77 -10.67 3.65
N PRO A 125 -12.05 -10.53 4.04
CA PRO A 125 -13.18 -10.69 3.13
C PRO A 125 -13.13 -9.72 1.94
N PRO A 126 -13.73 -10.07 0.78
CA PRO A 126 -13.72 -9.20 -0.39
C PRO A 126 -14.58 -7.95 -0.24
N HIS A 127 -15.74 -8.06 0.44
CA HIS A 127 -16.68 -6.96 0.58
C HIS A 127 -16.33 -6.03 1.76
N TYR A 128 -16.52 -4.72 1.56
CA TYR A 128 -16.14 -3.71 2.55
C TYR A 128 -16.83 -3.88 3.91
N ILE A 129 -18.15 -4.17 3.94
CA ILE A 129 -18.90 -4.35 5.17
C ILE A 129 -18.37 -5.56 5.96
N GLU A 130 -18.10 -6.64 5.26
CA GLU A 130 -17.52 -7.85 5.85
C GLU A 130 -16.12 -7.59 6.42
N LYS A 131 -15.31 -6.73 5.75
CA LYS A 131 -13.99 -6.28 6.28
C LYS A 131 -14.16 -5.57 7.62
N VAL A 132 -15.10 -4.63 7.70
CA VAL A 132 -15.38 -3.91 8.94
C VAL A 132 -15.84 -4.87 10.04
N GLN A 133 -16.73 -5.82 9.73
CA GLN A 133 -17.15 -6.84 10.68
C GLN A 133 -15.98 -7.73 11.13
N ALA A 134 -15.14 -8.19 10.20
CA ALA A 134 -13.98 -9.00 10.53
C ALA A 134 -13.01 -8.26 11.48
N ILE A 135 -12.77 -6.97 11.24
CA ILE A 135 -11.95 -6.13 12.12
C ILE A 135 -12.58 -6.00 13.50
N LEU A 136 -13.90 -5.72 13.59
CA LEU A 136 -14.60 -5.57 14.86
C LEU A 136 -14.60 -6.87 15.67
N THR A 137 -14.79 -8.00 15.01
CA THR A 137 -14.76 -9.32 15.68
C THR A 137 -13.36 -9.74 16.11
N ALA A 138 -12.33 -9.27 15.41
CA ALA A 138 -10.92 -9.54 15.73
C ALA A 138 -10.33 -8.57 16.77
N LEU A 139 -11.05 -7.53 17.21
CA LEU A 139 -10.54 -6.60 18.24
C LEU A 139 -10.03 -7.28 19.51
N PRO A 140 -10.60 -8.39 20.03
CA PRO A 140 -10.05 -9.08 21.18
C PRO A 140 -8.65 -9.69 20.94
N THR A 141 -8.21 -9.84 19.69
CA THR A 141 -6.90 -10.40 19.33
C THR A 141 -5.79 -9.37 19.18
N ILE A 142 -5.98 -8.14 19.70
CA ILE A 142 -4.99 -7.06 19.61
C ILE A 142 -3.62 -7.52 20.08
N ASN A 143 -2.62 -7.35 19.21
CA ASN A 143 -1.24 -7.54 19.55
C ASN A 143 -0.64 -6.23 20.09
N TRP A 144 -0.40 -6.18 21.38
CA TRP A 144 0.14 -4.98 22.03
C TRP A 144 1.56 -4.64 21.57
N ALA A 145 2.35 -5.62 21.11
CA ALA A 145 3.69 -5.38 20.60
C ALA A 145 3.65 -4.64 19.25
N ASP A 146 2.80 -5.08 18.32
CA ASP A 146 2.59 -4.43 17.03
C ASP A 146 2.01 -3.03 17.23
N THR A 147 1.00 -2.90 18.08
CA THR A 147 0.40 -1.61 18.41
C THR A 147 1.43 -0.64 19.00
N ALA A 148 2.32 -1.11 19.89
CA ALA A 148 3.37 -0.27 20.46
C ALA A 148 4.37 0.22 19.41
N VAL A 149 4.80 -0.67 18.50
CA VAL A 149 5.67 -0.29 17.37
C VAL A 149 4.97 0.73 16.47
N GLY A 150 3.69 0.50 16.15
CA GLY A 150 2.87 1.42 15.35
C GLY A 150 2.75 2.81 15.99
N VAL A 151 2.40 2.87 17.27
CA VAL A 151 2.26 4.13 18.03
C VAL A 151 3.58 4.89 18.11
N VAL A 152 4.68 4.20 18.43
CA VAL A 152 6.01 4.84 18.51
C VAL A 152 6.44 5.38 17.15
N THR A 153 6.23 4.59 16.08
CA THR A 153 6.56 5.01 14.72
C THR A 153 5.73 6.22 14.29
N LEU A 154 4.43 6.22 14.58
CA LEU A 154 3.54 7.34 14.28
C LEU A 154 3.92 8.60 15.09
N PHE A 155 4.26 8.43 16.37
CA PHE A 155 4.73 9.52 17.20
C PHE A 155 6.02 10.13 16.66
N LEU A 156 6.98 9.30 16.28
CA LEU A 156 8.22 9.76 15.65
C LEU A 156 7.95 10.55 14.38
N LEU A 157 7.10 10.04 13.48
CA LEU A 157 6.74 10.72 12.24
C LEU A 157 6.11 12.10 12.49
N THR A 158 5.20 12.19 13.45
CA THR A 158 4.51 13.46 13.76
C THR A 158 5.41 14.47 14.45
N GLN A 159 6.29 14.02 15.36
CA GLN A 159 7.19 14.92 16.08
C GLN A 159 8.46 15.27 15.30
N TRP A 160 8.87 14.43 14.33
CA TRP A 160 10.08 14.67 13.56
C TRP A 160 10.10 16.01 12.84
N HIS A 161 8.94 16.44 12.36
CA HIS A 161 8.81 17.74 11.70
C HIS A 161 9.16 18.93 12.63
N LYS A 162 8.96 18.77 13.94
CA LYS A 162 9.30 19.81 14.93
C LYS A 162 10.80 19.91 15.21
N LEU A 163 11.54 18.84 14.98
CA LEU A 163 12.99 18.77 15.20
C LEU A 163 13.82 19.51 14.13
N ARG A 164 13.19 19.99 13.05
CA ARG A 164 13.83 20.72 11.93
C ARG A 164 15.11 20.09 11.40
N LEU A 165 15.25 18.76 11.49
CA LEU A 165 16.41 18.05 10.97
C LEU A 165 16.33 17.94 9.44
N PRO A 166 17.48 18.00 8.72
CA PRO A 166 17.50 17.93 7.26
C PRO A 166 17.15 16.56 6.68
N LEU A 167 16.88 15.57 7.53
CA LEU A 167 16.51 14.22 7.13
C LEU A 167 14.99 14.05 7.07
N PRO A 168 14.44 13.39 6.03
CA PRO A 168 13.03 13.06 5.98
C PRO A 168 12.66 12.10 7.11
N GLY A 169 11.62 12.43 7.89
CA GLY A 169 11.22 11.69 9.09
C GLY A 169 10.89 10.22 8.87
N HIS A 170 10.56 9.84 7.65
CA HIS A 170 10.26 8.45 7.31
C HIS A 170 11.47 7.51 7.47
N LEU A 171 12.71 7.98 7.22
CA LEU A 171 13.91 7.15 7.35
C LEU A 171 14.17 6.74 8.81
N PRO A 172 14.29 7.69 9.76
CA PRO A 172 14.47 7.32 11.17
C PRO A 172 13.28 6.57 11.75
N ALA A 173 12.06 6.85 11.31
CA ALA A 173 10.86 6.14 11.78
C ALA A 173 10.91 4.65 11.37
N VAL A 174 11.30 4.33 10.14
CA VAL A 174 11.47 2.93 9.68
C VAL A 174 12.61 2.26 10.45
N ILE A 175 13.76 2.91 10.59
CA ILE A 175 14.92 2.34 11.31
C ILE A 175 14.56 2.04 12.76
N ILE A 176 14.00 3.00 13.47
CA ILE A 176 13.62 2.84 14.89
C ILE A 176 12.51 1.80 15.05
N GLY A 177 11.50 1.83 14.18
CA GLY A 177 10.43 0.83 14.18
C GLY A 177 10.97 -0.59 13.97
N THR A 178 11.89 -0.77 13.01
CA THR A 178 12.52 -2.08 12.77
C THR A 178 13.37 -2.53 13.94
N LEU A 179 14.20 -1.65 14.50
CA LEU A 179 15.01 -1.98 15.70
C LEU A 179 14.15 -2.34 16.90
N MET A 180 13.03 -1.63 17.09
CA MET A 180 12.07 -1.93 18.15
C MET A 180 11.39 -3.28 17.94
N ALA A 181 10.96 -3.59 16.72
CA ALA A 181 10.39 -4.88 16.36
C ALA A 181 11.38 -6.04 16.63
N LEU A 182 12.65 -5.87 16.21
CA LEU A 182 13.71 -6.85 16.47
C LEU A 182 13.96 -7.03 17.98
N ALA A 183 14.02 -5.94 18.73
CA ALA A 183 14.20 -5.99 20.18
C ALA A 183 13.04 -6.73 20.87
N LEU A 184 11.79 -6.41 20.52
CA LEU A 184 10.62 -7.09 21.07
C LEU A 184 10.60 -8.57 20.69
N GLY A 185 11.04 -8.94 19.49
CA GLY A 185 11.19 -10.33 19.06
C GLY A 185 12.19 -11.11 19.94
N GLN A 186 13.30 -10.48 20.37
CA GLN A 186 14.26 -11.11 21.28
C GLN A 186 13.68 -11.33 22.70
N PHE A 187 12.73 -10.51 23.14
CA PHE A 187 12.02 -10.68 24.40
C PHE A 187 10.84 -11.66 24.31
N GLY A 188 10.65 -12.34 23.19
CA GLY A 188 9.62 -13.37 23.01
C GLY A 188 8.24 -12.82 22.61
N PHE A 189 8.15 -11.55 22.26
CA PHE A 189 6.92 -10.98 21.69
C PHE A 189 6.90 -11.22 20.17
N SER A 190 5.80 -11.77 19.67
CA SER A 190 5.60 -11.92 18.23
C SER A 190 5.22 -10.55 17.63
N VAL A 191 6.09 -10.01 16.80
CA VAL A 191 5.81 -8.82 15.99
C VAL A 191 5.74 -9.27 14.53
N GLU A 192 4.64 -9.00 13.85
CA GLU A 192 4.53 -9.30 12.43
C GLU A 192 5.46 -8.40 11.63
N THR A 193 6.38 -9.00 10.89
CA THR A 193 7.33 -8.30 10.02
C THR A 193 7.07 -8.65 8.56
N ILE A 194 7.55 -7.79 7.64
CA ILE A 194 7.39 -7.96 6.19
C ILE A 194 8.30 -9.07 5.62
N GLY A 195 9.11 -9.71 6.42
CA GLY A 195 10.04 -10.75 5.97
C GLY A 195 10.08 -11.93 6.89
#